data_039ee8e67868da0c83fb69db8225d6e2
#
_entry.id   039ee8e67868da0c83fb69db8225d6e2
#
_cell.length_a   1.000
_cell.length_b   1.000
_cell.length_c   1.000
_cell.angle_alpha   90.00
_cell.angle_beta   90.00
_cell.angle_gamma   90.00
#
_symmetry.space_group_name_H-M   'P 1'
#
loop_
_entity.id
_entity.type
_entity.pdbx_description
1 polymer ?
#
loop_
_entity_poly.entity_id
_entity_poly.type
_entity_poly.pdbx_seq_one_letter_code
_entity_poly.pdbx_strand_id
1 'polypeptide(L)'
;MKIRFATIKDAPELLKIYEQYIDTPITFEEKIPSLYEYEQRIDNIIRRYPYLVCKSNNVIIGYAYAHRQMERDAYQWNAELSVYLLPDYTSRGFGKILYSILIDILKLQGIKNVYGGVTLPNEKSEKLHYALGFNKLGIYRNTGYKCGKWHDVIWFEKKISEYDPTPKRIKPINVINNEAIISVSYTHLRAHETLMN
;
A
#
# COMPACT_ATOMS: atom_id res chain seq x y z
N MET A 1 17.15 -0.32 -9.52
CA MET A 1 15.86 -0.62 -8.87
C MET A 1 14.82 -0.99 -9.93
N LYS A 2 13.91 -1.94 -9.66
CA LYS A 2 12.81 -2.33 -10.57
C LYS A 2 11.52 -2.47 -9.78
N ILE A 3 10.43 -1.87 -10.27
CA ILE A 3 9.08 -2.02 -9.70
C ILE A 3 8.21 -2.69 -10.77
N ARG A 4 7.39 -3.65 -10.35
CA ARG A 4 6.43 -4.36 -11.19
C ARG A 4 5.20 -4.78 -10.39
N PHE A 5 4.17 -5.23 -11.08
CA PHE A 5 3.07 -5.90 -10.41
C PHE A 5 3.51 -7.21 -9.75
N ALA A 6 2.91 -7.48 -8.60
CA ALA A 6 3.02 -8.76 -7.93
C ALA A 6 2.25 -9.85 -8.69
N THR A 7 2.68 -11.07 -8.52
CA THR A 7 1.97 -12.28 -8.94
C THR A 7 1.86 -13.22 -7.73
N ILE A 8 1.00 -14.22 -7.80
CA ILE A 8 0.88 -15.24 -6.73
C ILE A 8 2.24 -15.92 -6.47
N LYS A 9 3.10 -16.06 -7.49
CA LYS A 9 4.42 -16.66 -7.36
C LYS A 9 5.37 -15.88 -6.45
N ASP A 10 5.08 -14.63 -6.17
CA ASP A 10 5.87 -13.78 -5.27
C ASP A 10 5.53 -14.05 -3.79
N ALA A 11 4.43 -14.74 -3.50
CA ALA A 11 3.93 -14.94 -2.15
C ALA A 11 4.98 -15.43 -1.14
N PRO A 12 5.86 -16.39 -1.46
CA PRO A 12 6.89 -16.84 -0.51
C PRO A 12 7.86 -15.74 -0.10
N GLU A 13 8.28 -14.87 -1.04
CA GLU A 13 9.20 -13.77 -0.74
C GLU A 13 8.47 -12.64 0.01
N LEU A 14 7.22 -12.35 -0.35
CA LEU A 14 6.41 -11.33 0.30
C LEU A 14 6.04 -11.73 1.74
N LEU A 15 5.73 -13.00 1.96
CA LEU A 15 5.44 -13.54 3.29
C LEU A 15 6.68 -13.42 4.20
N LYS A 16 7.89 -13.69 3.71
CA LYS A 16 9.14 -13.48 4.47
C LYS A 16 9.36 -12.02 4.88
N ILE A 17 8.92 -11.07 4.08
CA ILE A 17 8.96 -9.65 4.46
C ILE A 17 7.91 -9.38 5.53
N TYR A 18 6.69 -9.91 5.37
CA TYR A 18 5.59 -9.70 6.29
C TYR A 18 5.85 -10.29 7.69
N GLU A 19 6.41 -11.50 7.75
CA GLU A 19 6.68 -12.19 9.02
C GLU A 19 7.58 -11.39 9.96
N GLN A 20 8.46 -10.51 9.44
CA GLN A 20 9.32 -9.65 10.23
C GLN A 20 8.53 -8.60 11.06
N TYR A 21 7.26 -8.41 10.75
CA TYR A 21 6.37 -7.47 11.42
C TYR A 21 5.41 -8.16 12.40
N ILE A 22 5.32 -9.50 12.40
CA ILE A 22 4.37 -10.25 13.21
C ILE A 22 4.58 -10.02 14.71
N ASP A 23 5.81 -9.95 15.18
CA ASP A 23 6.12 -9.71 16.60
C ASP A 23 6.12 -8.22 16.98
N THR A 24 5.59 -7.38 16.10
CA THR A 24 5.51 -5.93 16.29
C THR A 24 4.05 -5.46 16.29
N PRO A 25 3.74 -4.28 16.84
CA PRO A 25 2.39 -3.71 16.74
C PRO A 25 2.08 -3.10 15.33
N ILE A 26 3.01 -3.17 14.38
CA ILE A 26 2.80 -2.65 13.01
C ILE A 26 1.68 -3.42 12.29
N THR A 27 1.55 -4.71 12.56
CA THR A 27 0.37 -5.50 12.17
C THR A 27 -0.32 -6.04 13.42
N PHE A 28 -1.65 -6.16 13.37
CA PHE A 28 -2.42 -6.77 14.46
C PHE A 28 -2.64 -8.28 14.29
N GLU A 29 -2.05 -8.91 13.27
CA GLU A 29 -2.03 -10.36 13.20
C GLU A 29 -1.10 -10.93 14.28
N GLU A 30 -1.57 -11.96 14.98
CA GLU A 30 -0.82 -12.63 16.06
C GLU A 30 0.01 -13.81 15.55
N LYS A 31 -0.33 -14.35 14.39
CA LYS A 31 0.32 -15.52 13.80
C LYS A 31 0.68 -15.25 12.35
N ILE A 32 1.80 -15.83 11.91
CA ILE A 32 2.17 -15.83 10.50
C ILE A 32 1.12 -16.62 9.73
N PRO A 33 0.46 -16.06 8.70
CA PRO A 33 -0.44 -16.82 7.87
C PRO A 33 0.31 -17.94 7.13
N SER A 34 -0.38 -19.02 6.82
CA SER A 34 0.18 -20.05 5.95
C SER A 34 0.46 -19.47 4.57
N LEU A 35 1.38 -20.10 3.82
CA LEU A 35 1.66 -19.67 2.45
C LEU A 35 0.38 -19.68 1.58
N TYR A 36 -0.47 -20.71 1.73
CA TYR A 36 -1.72 -20.80 1.02
C TYR A 36 -2.66 -19.62 1.33
N GLU A 37 -2.85 -19.27 2.59
CA GLU A 37 -3.67 -18.11 2.98
C GLU A 37 -3.10 -16.81 2.40
N TYR A 38 -1.79 -16.67 2.39
CA TYR A 38 -1.13 -15.48 1.86
C TYR A 38 -1.26 -15.39 0.33
N GLU A 39 -1.16 -16.50 -0.38
CA GLU A 39 -1.44 -16.61 -1.82
C GLU A 39 -2.88 -16.20 -2.15
N GLN A 40 -3.86 -16.66 -1.35
CA GLN A 40 -5.26 -16.26 -1.53
C GLN A 40 -5.48 -14.75 -1.31
N ARG A 41 -4.80 -14.16 -0.32
CA ARG A 41 -4.85 -12.69 -0.11
C ARG A 41 -4.33 -11.93 -1.33
N ILE A 42 -3.19 -12.34 -1.86
CA ILE A 42 -2.62 -11.72 -3.06
C ILE A 42 -3.57 -11.89 -4.25
N ASP A 43 -4.08 -13.09 -4.51
CA ASP A 43 -4.99 -13.37 -5.61
C ASP A 43 -6.27 -12.51 -5.54
N ASN A 44 -6.84 -12.37 -4.36
CA ASN A 44 -8.03 -11.54 -4.16
C ASN A 44 -7.78 -10.07 -4.45
N ILE A 45 -6.60 -9.54 -4.09
CA ILE A 45 -6.26 -8.14 -4.29
C ILE A 45 -5.95 -7.86 -5.76
N ILE A 46 -5.08 -8.65 -6.40
CA ILE A 46 -4.59 -8.39 -7.77
C ILE A 46 -5.68 -8.46 -8.85
N ARG A 47 -6.83 -9.04 -8.54
CA ARG A 47 -8.01 -9.06 -9.43
C ARG A 47 -8.65 -7.68 -9.60
N ARG A 48 -8.52 -6.81 -8.60
CA ARG A 48 -9.25 -5.54 -8.55
C ARG A 48 -8.36 -4.34 -8.31
N TYR A 49 -7.28 -4.50 -7.52
CA TYR A 49 -6.42 -3.41 -7.06
C TYR A 49 -4.96 -3.64 -7.42
N PRO A 50 -4.17 -2.58 -7.55
CA PRO A 50 -2.74 -2.70 -7.79
C PRO A 50 -2.02 -3.29 -6.57
N TYR A 51 -1.14 -4.23 -6.83
CA TYR A 51 -0.20 -4.81 -5.90
C TYR A 51 1.20 -4.75 -6.53
N LEU A 52 2.12 -4.00 -5.93
CA LEU A 52 3.43 -3.72 -6.48
C LEU A 52 4.53 -4.37 -5.65
N VAL A 53 5.55 -4.90 -6.32
CA VAL A 53 6.81 -5.35 -5.69
C VAL A 53 7.95 -4.49 -6.16
N CYS A 54 8.85 -4.15 -5.23
CA CYS A 54 10.09 -3.46 -5.48
C CYS A 54 11.26 -4.42 -5.36
N LYS A 55 12.10 -4.49 -6.41
CA LYS A 55 13.32 -5.32 -6.45
C LYS A 55 14.57 -4.45 -6.52
N SER A 56 15.57 -4.85 -5.76
CA SER A 56 16.94 -4.36 -5.85
C SER A 56 17.88 -5.55 -5.99
N ASN A 57 18.80 -5.53 -6.96
CA ASN A 57 19.73 -6.64 -7.23
C ASN A 57 19.02 -8.00 -7.32
N ASN A 58 17.88 -8.05 -8.03
CA ASN A 58 17.00 -9.21 -8.22
C ASN A 58 16.32 -9.77 -6.95
N VAL A 59 16.51 -9.16 -5.79
CA VAL A 59 15.82 -9.51 -4.53
C VAL A 59 14.62 -8.59 -4.33
N ILE A 60 13.49 -9.14 -3.88
CA ILE A 60 12.33 -8.33 -3.47
C ILE A 60 12.67 -7.69 -2.11
N ILE A 61 12.71 -6.36 -2.08
CA ILE A 61 13.05 -5.57 -0.90
C ILE A 61 11.82 -4.96 -0.22
N GLY A 62 10.67 -5.05 -0.86
CA GLY A 62 9.42 -4.55 -0.33
C GLY A 62 8.30 -4.62 -1.33
N TYR A 63 7.11 -4.32 -0.83
CA TYR A 63 5.89 -4.31 -1.62
C TYR A 63 4.88 -3.32 -1.06
N ALA A 64 3.94 -2.91 -1.91
CA ALA A 64 2.80 -2.11 -1.50
C ALA A 64 1.57 -2.50 -2.32
N TYR A 65 0.41 -2.37 -1.70
CA TYR A 65 -0.86 -2.69 -2.35
C TYR A 65 -1.97 -1.76 -1.89
N ALA A 66 -3.03 -1.74 -2.69
CA ALA A 66 -4.27 -1.14 -2.29
C ALA A 66 -5.33 -2.23 -2.11
N HIS A 67 -6.29 -1.98 -1.27
CA HIS A 67 -7.48 -2.81 -1.13
C HIS A 67 -8.72 -1.96 -0.86
N ARG A 68 -9.88 -2.57 -0.88
CA ARG A 68 -11.14 -1.91 -0.57
C ARG A 68 -11.13 -1.42 0.89
N GLN A 69 -11.43 -0.14 1.10
CA GLN A 69 -11.43 0.44 2.44
C GLN A 69 -12.66 0.03 3.26
N MET A 70 -13.85 -0.08 2.63
CA MET A 70 -15.10 -0.54 3.25
C MET A 70 -15.91 -1.41 2.29
N GLU A 71 -16.65 -2.40 2.82
CA GLU A 71 -17.29 -3.45 2.01
C GLU A 71 -18.48 -2.98 1.16
N ARG A 72 -19.27 -1.96 1.62
CA ARG A 72 -20.47 -1.54 0.91
C ARG A 72 -20.16 -0.83 -0.39
N ASP A 73 -20.95 -1.06 -1.44
CA ASP A 73 -20.72 -0.52 -2.79
C ASP A 73 -20.68 1.01 -2.88
N ALA A 74 -21.37 1.70 -2.00
CA ALA A 74 -21.31 3.17 -1.90
C ALA A 74 -19.90 3.70 -1.56
N TYR A 75 -19.00 2.87 -1.03
CA TYR A 75 -17.61 3.23 -0.69
C TYR A 75 -16.60 2.79 -1.76
N GLN A 76 -17.03 2.33 -2.93
CA GLN A 76 -16.13 1.76 -3.94
C GLN A 76 -15.03 2.73 -4.45
N TRP A 77 -15.22 4.04 -4.29
CA TRP A 77 -14.24 5.05 -4.70
C TRP A 77 -13.15 5.33 -3.66
N ASN A 78 -13.12 4.54 -2.60
CA ASN A 78 -12.14 4.61 -1.52
C ASN A 78 -11.25 3.37 -1.53
N ALA A 79 -9.94 3.57 -1.30
CA ALA A 79 -8.99 2.48 -1.15
C ALA A 79 -8.09 2.71 0.07
N GLU A 80 -7.73 1.65 0.76
CA GLU A 80 -6.72 1.67 1.80
C GLU A 80 -5.40 1.18 1.24
N LEU A 81 -4.29 1.79 1.67
CA LEU A 81 -2.94 1.48 1.22
C LEU A 81 -2.14 0.80 2.32
N SER A 82 -1.34 -0.19 1.92
CA SER A 82 -0.38 -0.85 2.79
C SER A 82 0.99 -0.92 2.13
N VAL A 83 2.06 -0.79 2.90
CA VAL A 83 3.45 -0.93 2.44
C VAL A 83 4.29 -1.66 3.50
N TYR A 84 5.07 -2.63 3.04
CA TYR A 84 6.02 -3.38 3.85
C TYR A 84 7.36 -3.43 3.14
N LEU A 85 8.42 -3.17 3.87
CA LEU A 85 9.80 -3.16 3.36
C LEU A 85 10.68 -4.03 4.26
N LEU A 86 11.72 -4.60 3.70
CA LEU A 86 12.79 -5.16 4.54
C LEU A 86 13.35 -4.06 5.45
N PRO A 87 13.67 -4.33 6.73
CA PRO A 87 14.12 -3.33 7.70
C PRO A 87 15.26 -2.44 7.20
N ASP A 88 16.26 -3.03 6.52
CA ASP A 88 17.40 -2.32 5.97
C ASP A 88 17.07 -1.34 4.82
N TYR A 89 15.87 -1.45 4.27
CA TYR A 89 15.39 -0.60 3.16
C TYR A 89 14.35 0.43 3.61
N THR A 90 14.01 0.47 4.90
CA THR A 90 13.13 1.50 5.44
C THR A 90 13.82 2.87 5.47
N SER A 91 13.06 3.96 5.43
CA SER A 91 13.55 5.35 5.46
C SER A 91 14.50 5.76 4.32
N ARG A 92 14.55 4.97 3.24
CA ARG A 92 15.35 5.26 2.03
C ARG A 92 14.49 5.74 0.84
N GLY A 93 13.26 6.14 1.08
CA GLY A 93 12.35 6.65 0.04
C GLY A 93 11.57 5.59 -0.74
N PHE A 94 11.85 4.29 -0.60
CA PHE A 94 11.16 3.22 -1.34
C PHE A 94 9.64 3.18 -1.07
N GLY A 95 9.23 3.38 0.17
CA GLY A 95 7.80 3.45 0.52
C GLY A 95 7.10 4.63 -0.16
N LYS A 96 7.76 5.79 -0.25
CA LYS A 96 7.23 6.96 -0.94
C LYS A 96 7.01 6.70 -2.43
N ILE A 97 7.99 6.06 -3.10
CA ILE A 97 7.87 5.72 -4.53
C ILE A 97 6.73 4.74 -4.76
N LEU A 98 6.68 3.65 -3.97
CA LEU A 98 5.64 2.66 -4.09
C LEU A 98 4.24 3.25 -3.91
N TYR A 99 4.04 4.09 -2.89
CA TYR A 99 2.76 4.77 -2.67
C TYR A 99 2.42 5.78 -3.77
N SER A 100 3.42 6.53 -4.27
CA SER A 100 3.18 7.46 -5.37
C SER A 100 2.69 6.74 -6.63
N ILE A 101 3.32 5.61 -6.99
CA ILE A 101 2.90 4.79 -8.14
C ILE A 101 1.50 4.20 -7.90
N LEU A 102 1.24 3.64 -6.70
CA LEU A 102 -0.10 3.14 -6.34
C LEU A 102 -1.17 4.21 -6.50
N ILE A 103 -0.93 5.40 -5.96
CA ILE A 103 -1.87 6.53 -6.01
C ILE A 103 -2.20 6.90 -7.45
N ASP A 104 -1.20 6.98 -8.32
CA ASP A 104 -1.45 7.35 -9.71
C ASP A 104 -2.17 6.24 -10.50
N ILE A 105 -1.89 4.96 -10.23
CA ILE A 105 -2.66 3.86 -10.79
C ILE A 105 -4.12 3.89 -10.29
N LEU A 106 -4.34 4.16 -9.01
CA LEU A 106 -5.68 4.25 -8.42
C LEU A 106 -6.50 5.41 -9.02
N LYS A 107 -5.86 6.52 -9.39
CA LYS A 107 -6.53 7.58 -10.16
C LYS A 107 -7.06 7.08 -11.51
N LEU A 108 -6.26 6.26 -12.22
CA LEU A 108 -6.69 5.64 -13.50
C LEU A 108 -7.89 4.69 -13.31
N GLN A 109 -7.99 4.05 -12.15
CA GLN A 109 -9.13 3.21 -11.79
C GLN A 109 -10.39 4.02 -11.44
N GLY A 110 -10.26 5.32 -11.16
CA GLY A 110 -11.37 6.20 -10.74
C GLY A 110 -11.53 6.32 -9.23
N ILE A 111 -10.55 5.87 -8.43
CA ILE A 111 -10.53 6.08 -6.98
C ILE A 111 -10.45 7.59 -6.68
N LYS A 112 -11.16 8.02 -5.65
CA LYS A 112 -11.26 9.42 -5.23
C LYS A 112 -10.45 9.71 -3.98
N ASN A 113 -10.48 8.81 -3.01
CA ASN A 113 -9.76 8.94 -1.75
C ASN A 113 -8.94 7.71 -1.44
N VAL A 114 -7.78 7.93 -0.82
CA VAL A 114 -6.95 6.87 -0.26
C VAL A 114 -6.75 7.10 1.23
N TYR A 115 -6.66 5.98 1.96
CA TYR A 115 -6.55 5.95 3.41
C TYR A 115 -5.34 5.12 3.83
N GLY A 116 -4.85 5.39 5.03
CA GLY A 116 -3.84 4.57 5.68
C GLY A 116 -4.06 4.54 7.18
N GLY A 117 -4.08 3.35 7.76
CA GLY A 117 -4.10 3.13 9.19
C GLY A 117 -2.68 2.86 9.71
N VAL A 118 -2.29 3.54 10.78
CA VAL A 118 -0.95 3.41 11.37
C VAL A 118 -1.06 3.18 12.86
N THR A 119 -0.59 2.04 13.34
CA THR A 119 -0.50 1.76 14.79
C THR A 119 0.55 2.65 15.43
N LEU A 120 0.19 3.33 16.50
CA LEU A 120 1.08 4.23 17.24
C LEU A 120 1.84 3.50 18.37
N PRO A 121 3.11 3.90 18.62
CA PRO A 121 3.91 4.88 17.86
C PRO A 121 4.55 4.24 16.60
N ASN A 122 4.52 4.93 15.48
CA ASN A 122 5.23 4.56 14.25
C ASN A 122 5.61 5.79 13.43
N GLU A 123 6.59 6.55 13.92
CA GLU A 123 7.02 7.80 13.30
C GLU A 123 7.42 7.66 11.82
N LYS A 124 8.01 6.51 11.43
CA LYS A 124 8.42 6.29 10.04
C LYS A 124 7.21 6.28 9.11
N SER A 125 6.15 5.60 9.51
CA SER A 125 4.91 5.53 8.74
C SER A 125 4.15 6.86 8.76
N GLU A 126 4.09 7.54 9.90
CA GLU A 126 3.49 8.87 9.98
C GLU A 126 4.19 9.88 9.06
N LYS A 127 5.54 9.94 9.10
CA LYS A 127 6.35 10.78 8.22
C LYS A 127 6.12 10.47 6.73
N LEU A 128 5.96 9.19 6.38
CA LEU A 128 5.65 8.78 5.01
C LEU A 128 4.30 9.36 4.54
N HIS A 129 3.26 9.24 5.35
CA HIS A 129 1.94 9.77 5.01
C HIS A 129 1.95 11.29 4.86
N TYR A 130 2.54 12.01 5.82
CA TYR A 130 2.66 13.47 5.72
C TYR A 130 3.48 13.90 4.50
N ALA A 131 4.60 13.23 4.21
CA ALA A 131 5.45 13.53 3.05
C ALA A 131 4.77 13.29 1.69
N LEU A 132 3.70 12.51 1.67
CA LEU A 132 2.85 12.25 0.51
C LEU A 132 1.59 13.13 0.49
N GLY A 133 1.46 14.07 1.43
CA GLY A 133 0.33 14.99 1.51
C GLY A 133 -0.97 14.36 1.99
N PHE A 134 -0.89 13.33 2.82
CA PHE A 134 -2.03 12.84 3.58
C PHE A 134 -2.32 13.77 4.76
N ASN A 135 -3.58 13.92 5.09
CA ASN A 135 -4.05 14.61 6.27
C ASN A 135 -4.43 13.60 7.37
N LYS A 136 -4.18 13.96 8.62
CA LYS A 136 -4.68 13.20 9.75
C LYS A 136 -6.20 13.30 9.79
N LEU A 137 -6.88 12.15 9.77
CA LEU A 137 -8.34 12.07 9.90
C LEU A 137 -8.76 11.97 11.37
N GLY A 138 -8.10 11.11 12.14
CA GLY A 138 -8.42 10.89 13.56
C GLY A 138 -7.58 9.80 14.18
N ILE A 139 -7.85 9.52 15.46
CA ILE A 139 -7.20 8.45 16.21
C ILE A 139 -8.26 7.55 16.82
N TYR A 140 -8.17 6.26 16.55
CA TYR A 140 -8.92 5.21 17.22
C TYR A 140 -8.14 4.82 18.47
N ARG A 141 -8.69 5.16 19.65
CA ARG A 141 -8.04 4.91 20.93
C ARG A 141 -8.22 3.46 21.37
N ASN A 142 -7.11 2.84 21.84
CA ASN A 142 -7.12 1.49 22.39
C ASN A 142 -7.87 0.49 21.50
N THR A 143 -7.64 0.55 20.17
CA THR A 143 -8.42 -0.22 19.21
C THR A 143 -7.85 -1.62 18.91
N GLY A 144 -6.59 -1.88 19.25
CA GLY A 144 -5.96 -3.19 19.09
C GLY A 144 -5.14 -3.57 20.31
N TYR A 145 -5.23 -4.83 20.76
CA TYR A 145 -4.39 -5.35 21.83
C TYR A 145 -3.32 -6.27 21.25
N LYS A 146 -2.05 -5.94 21.47
CA LYS A 146 -0.92 -6.75 21.01
C LYS A 146 0.34 -6.44 21.81
N CYS A 147 1.28 -7.41 21.90
CA CYS A 147 2.52 -7.26 22.66
C CYS A 147 2.28 -6.79 24.12
N GLY A 148 1.22 -7.33 24.75
CA GLY A 148 0.89 -7.08 26.13
C GLY A 148 0.25 -5.74 26.46
N LYS A 149 -0.19 -4.95 25.46
CA LYS A 149 -0.82 -3.65 25.68
C LYS A 149 -1.81 -3.25 24.58
N TRP A 150 -2.67 -2.28 24.91
CA TRP A 150 -3.55 -1.62 23.97
C TRP A 150 -2.79 -0.61 23.12
N HIS A 151 -3.16 -0.52 21.86
CA HIS A 151 -2.57 0.40 20.89
C HIS A 151 -3.63 1.30 20.27
N ASP A 152 -3.24 2.55 20.04
CA ASP A 152 -3.99 3.50 19.24
C ASP A 152 -3.65 3.30 17.77
N VAL A 153 -4.61 3.59 16.88
CA VAL A 153 -4.40 3.65 15.43
C VAL A 153 -4.75 5.04 14.93
N ILE A 154 -3.77 5.74 14.36
CA ILE A 154 -4.02 6.99 13.64
C ILE A 154 -4.44 6.67 12.21
N TRP A 155 -5.50 7.33 11.74
CA TRP A 155 -5.97 7.26 10.37
C TRP A 155 -5.57 8.50 9.60
N PHE A 156 -5.11 8.26 8.40
CA PHE A 156 -4.75 9.27 7.41
C PHE A 156 -5.68 9.16 6.21
N GLU A 157 -5.98 10.30 5.57
CA GLU A 157 -6.72 10.36 4.32
C GLU A 157 -6.03 11.28 3.32
N LYS A 158 -6.25 11.01 2.03
CA LYS A 158 -5.85 11.89 0.95
C LYS A 158 -6.85 11.82 -0.20
N LYS A 159 -7.40 12.97 -0.58
CA LYS A 159 -8.12 13.14 -1.85
C LYS A 159 -7.12 13.03 -2.99
N ILE A 160 -7.39 12.17 -3.97
CA ILE A 160 -6.50 11.95 -5.12
C ILE A 160 -7.14 12.30 -6.47
N SER A 161 -8.46 12.47 -6.53
CA SER A 161 -9.20 12.87 -7.72
C SER A 161 -10.40 13.73 -7.35
N GLU A 162 -10.90 14.52 -8.31
CA GLU A 162 -12.10 15.34 -8.10
C GLU A 162 -13.37 14.48 -7.95
N TYR A 163 -14.34 15.00 -7.19
CA TYR A 163 -15.63 14.35 -7.02
C TYR A 163 -16.57 14.73 -8.18
N ASP A 164 -17.01 13.70 -8.92
CA ASP A 164 -17.98 13.89 -9.98
C ASP A 164 -19.41 13.86 -9.38
N PRO A 165 -20.35 14.69 -9.85
CA PRO A 165 -21.75 14.59 -9.42
C PRO A 165 -22.39 13.24 -9.74
N THR A 166 -21.94 12.58 -10.81
CA THR A 166 -22.36 11.25 -11.26
C THR A 166 -21.16 10.37 -11.51
N PRO A 167 -20.51 9.85 -10.46
CA PRO A 167 -19.24 9.13 -10.61
C PRO A 167 -19.45 7.77 -11.30
N LYS A 168 -18.62 7.49 -12.30
CA LYS A 168 -18.57 6.16 -12.92
C LYS A 168 -18.03 5.13 -11.91
N ARG A 169 -18.47 3.88 -12.02
CA ARG A 169 -17.88 2.78 -11.22
C ARG A 169 -16.38 2.68 -11.45
N ILE A 170 -15.65 2.28 -10.42
CA ILE A 170 -14.21 2.04 -10.53
C ILE A 170 -13.93 0.92 -11.54
N LYS A 171 -12.79 1.03 -12.21
CA LYS A 171 -12.29 0.00 -13.13
C LYS A 171 -11.37 -0.96 -12.36
N PRO A 172 -11.55 -2.28 -12.46
CA PRO A 172 -10.57 -3.23 -11.96
C PRO A 172 -9.20 -3.03 -12.62
N ILE A 173 -8.12 -3.39 -11.93
CA ILE A 173 -6.75 -3.15 -12.43
C ILE A 173 -6.48 -3.82 -13.78
N ASN A 174 -7.05 -5.00 -14.02
CA ASN A 174 -6.87 -5.78 -15.24
C ASN A 174 -7.49 -5.16 -16.51
N VAL A 175 -8.34 -4.14 -16.37
CA VAL A 175 -8.92 -3.41 -17.53
C VAL A 175 -8.28 -2.04 -17.73
N ILE A 176 -7.29 -1.66 -16.92
CA ILE A 176 -6.53 -0.43 -17.10
C ILE A 176 -5.50 -0.63 -18.22
N ASN A 177 -5.36 0.37 -19.09
CA ASN A 177 -4.37 0.31 -20.17
C ASN A 177 -2.95 0.17 -19.62
N ASN A 178 -2.25 -0.88 -20.05
CA ASN A 178 -0.88 -1.18 -19.63
C ASN A 178 0.10 -0.03 -19.97
N GLU A 179 -0.05 0.65 -21.09
CA GLU A 179 0.81 1.78 -21.47
C GLU A 179 0.70 2.93 -20.47
N ALA A 180 -0.51 3.24 -20.01
CA ALA A 180 -0.73 4.26 -18.97
C ALA A 180 -0.04 3.88 -17.65
N ILE A 181 -0.10 2.60 -17.25
CA ILE A 181 0.55 2.08 -16.05
C ILE A 181 2.08 2.15 -16.17
N ILE A 182 2.63 1.76 -17.33
CA ILE A 182 4.07 1.81 -17.60
C ILE A 182 4.56 3.27 -17.54
N SER A 183 3.83 4.20 -18.12
CA SER A 183 4.14 5.63 -18.09
C SER A 183 4.25 6.17 -16.66
N VAL A 184 3.27 5.82 -15.80
CA VAL A 184 3.29 6.19 -14.37
C VAL A 184 4.55 5.65 -13.66
N SER A 185 4.82 4.36 -13.81
CA SER A 185 5.97 3.73 -13.16
C SER A 185 7.29 4.32 -13.61
N TYR A 186 7.46 4.60 -14.90
CA TYR A 186 8.67 5.18 -15.47
C TYR A 186 8.93 6.60 -14.98
N THR A 187 7.89 7.43 -14.88
CA THR A 187 7.99 8.81 -14.39
C THR A 187 8.52 8.87 -12.97
N HIS A 188 7.98 8.03 -12.08
CA HIS A 188 8.41 8.00 -10.68
C HIS A 188 9.83 7.45 -10.48
N LEU A 189 10.23 6.45 -11.27
CA LEU A 189 11.58 5.87 -11.20
C LEU A 189 12.64 6.87 -11.65
N ARG A 190 12.40 7.60 -12.74
CA ARG A 190 13.33 8.64 -13.21
C ARG A 190 13.48 9.78 -12.19
N ALA A 191 12.38 10.25 -11.62
CA ALA A 191 12.43 11.30 -10.60
C ALA A 191 13.26 10.90 -9.38
N HIS A 192 13.20 9.62 -8.97
CA HIS A 192 14.00 9.12 -7.86
C HIS A 192 15.48 9.00 -8.19
N GLU A 193 15.84 8.52 -9.38
CA GLU A 193 17.23 8.42 -9.81
C GLU A 193 17.92 9.79 -9.87
N THR A 194 17.18 10.83 -10.27
CA THR A 194 17.67 12.22 -10.29
C THR A 194 17.91 12.78 -8.89
N LEU A 195 17.19 12.32 -7.87
CA LEU A 195 17.35 12.77 -6.48
C LEU A 195 18.47 12.03 -5.72
N MET A 196 18.93 10.90 -6.23
CA MET A 196 19.98 10.08 -5.61
C MET A 196 21.39 10.37 -6.18
N ASN A 197 21.50 11.14 -7.27
CA ASN A 197 22.73 11.63 -7.88
C ASN A 197 22.94 13.11 -7.53
#